data_8a1268727da1c951a18a3d2cf5be43b0
#
_entry.id   8a1268727da1c951a18a3d2cf5be43b0
#
_cell.length_a   1.000
_cell.length_b   1.000
_cell.length_c   1.000
_cell.angle_alpha   90.00
_cell.angle_beta   90.00
_cell.angle_gamma   90.00
#
_symmetry.space_group_name_H-M   'P 1'
#
loop_
_entity.id
_entity.type
_entity.pdbx_description
1 polymer ?
#
loop_
_entity_poly.entity_id
_entity_poly.type
_entity_poly.pdbx_seq_one_letter_code
_entity_poly.pdbx_strand_id
1 'polypeptide(L)'
;MPLPEDSVLRLARLVASGASPSQAMIRNEVRRRLRAALDQLAPHDREILVMRNLERHSVAEIAEVLGLTEGAVKVRHLRALRRLRTILGESP
;
A
#
# COMPACT_ATOMS: atom_id res chain seq x y z
N MET A 1 14.66 -1.27 -4.73
CA MET A 1 14.86 -1.23 -3.28
C MET A 1 13.94 -2.23 -2.61
N PRO A 2 14.49 -3.15 -1.83
CA PRO A 2 13.64 -4.12 -1.16
C PRO A 2 12.76 -3.43 -0.12
N LEU A 3 11.49 -3.79 -0.08
CA LEU A 3 10.55 -3.24 0.88
C LEU A 3 10.73 -3.94 2.24
N PRO A 4 10.66 -3.20 3.35
CA PRO A 4 10.71 -3.82 4.66
C PRO A 4 9.58 -4.83 4.81
N GLU A 5 9.90 -6.02 5.31
CA GLU A 5 8.94 -7.10 5.43
C GLU A 5 7.73 -6.74 6.31
N ASP A 6 8.00 -6.13 7.47
CA ASP A 6 6.94 -5.75 8.39
C ASP A 6 5.99 -4.72 7.78
N SER A 7 6.53 -3.77 7.00
CA SER A 7 5.72 -2.75 6.35
C SER A 7 4.85 -3.36 5.24
N VAL A 8 5.40 -4.31 4.48
CA VAL A 8 4.64 -5.00 3.44
C VAL A 8 3.48 -5.78 4.05
N LEU A 9 3.73 -6.52 5.14
CA LEU A 9 2.69 -7.26 5.82
C LEU A 9 1.62 -6.35 6.41
N ARG A 10 2.02 -5.21 6.94
CA ARG A 10 1.08 -4.24 7.49
C ARG A 10 0.18 -3.67 6.41
N LEU A 11 0.75 -3.32 5.26
CA LEU A 11 -0.04 -2.84 4.13
C LEU A 11 -0.98 -3.93 3.62
N ALA A 12 -0.52 -5.17 3.55
CA ALA A 12 -1.34 -6.29 3.14
C ALA A 12 -2.56 -6.47 4.06
N ARG A 13 -2.38 -6.28 5.37
CA ARG A 13 -3.49 -6.35 6.32
C ARG A 13 -4.52 -5.25 6.11
N LEU A 14 -4.07 -4.06 5.73
CA LEU A 14 -4.99 -2.95 5.44
C LEU A 14 -5.89 -3.24 4.25
N VAL A 15 -5.39 -3.94 3.24
CA VAL A 15 -6.15 -4.21 2.02
C VAL A 15 -6.84 -5.57 2.05
N ALA A 16 -6.33 -6.51 2.82
CA ALA A 16 -6.86 -7.88 2.89
C ALA A 16 -7.60 -8.10 4.21
N SER A 17 -8.62 -7.30 4.47
CA SER A 17 -9.40 -7.41 5.69
C SER A 17 -10.02 -8.81 5.82
N GLY A 18 -9.88 -9.40 6.99
CA GLY A 18 -10.44 -10.71 7.28
C GLY A 18 -9.53 -11.90 6.97
N ALA A 19 -8.46 -11.69 6.23
CA ALA A 19 -7.49 -12.74 5.99
C ALA A 19 -6.59 -12.91 7.21
N SER A 20 -6.34 -14.14 7.59
CA SER A 20 -5.50 -14.45 8.73
C SER A 20 -4.34 -15.34 8.28
N PRO A 21 -3.33 -14.78 7.60
CA PRO A 21 -2.19 -15.56 7.14
C PRO A 21 -1.32 -15.93 8.34
N SER A 22 -1.33 -17.18 8.71
CA SER A 22 -0.54 -17.66 9.84
C SER A 22 0.73 -18.38 9.42
N GLN A 23 0.96 -18.57 8.13
CA GLN A 23 2.04 -19.40 7.66
C GLN A 23 2.97 -18.70 6.70
N ALA A 24 4.24 -19.09 6.72
CA ALA A 24 5.27 -18.48 5.90
C ALA A 24 4.97 -18.53 4.40
N MET A 25 4.39 -19.63 3.92
CA MET A 25 4.01 -19.76 2.51
C MET A 25 2.96 -18.72 2.10
N ILE A 26 1.94 -18.56 2.93
CA ILE A 26 0.89 -17.59 2.69
C ILE A 26 1.48 -16.18 2.74
N ARG A 27 2.39 -15.93 3.67
CA ARG A 27 3.07 -14.64 3.81
C ARG A 27 3.85 -14.29 2.55
N ASN A 28 4.59 -15.24 2.00
CA ASN A 28 5.37 -15.03 0.79
C ASN A 28 4.47 -14.77 -0.41
N GLU A 29 3.37 -15.49 -0.52
CA GLU A 29 2.40 -15.31 -1.59
C GLU A 29 1.73 -13.93 -1.51
N VAL A 30 1.33 -13.51 -0.32
CA VAL A 30 0.75 -12.19 -0.09
C VAL A 30 1.73 -11.09 -0.49
N ARG A 31 2.99 -11.24 -0.09
CA ARG A 31 4.03 -10.26 -0.44
C ARG A 31 4.18 -10.14 -1.95
N ARG A 32 4.24 -11.26 -2.65
CA ARG A 32 4.40 -11.28 -4.10
C ARG A 32 3.22 -10.64 -4.80
N ARG A 33 1.99 -10.97 -4.38
CA ARG A 33 0.77 -10.38 -4.93
C ARG A 33 0.71 -8.89 -4.68
N LEU A 34 1.11 -8.46 -3.50
CA LEU A 34 1.11 -7.05 -3.16
C LEU A 34 2.07 -6.28 -4.05
N ARG A 35 3.28 -6.80 -4.27
CA ARG A 35 4.26 -6.15 -5.17
C ARG A 35 3.72 -6.04 -6.58
N ALA A 36 3.16 -7.13 -7.10
CA ALA A 36 2.57 -7.12 -8.44
C ALA A 36 1.45 -6.11 -8.55
N ALA A 37 0.60 -6.02 -7.52
CA ALA A 37 -0.51 -5.07 -7.51
C ALA A 37 -0.01 -3.62 -7.42
N LEU A 38 1.01 -3.36 -6.61
CA LEU A 38 1.61 -2.03 -6.54
C LEU A 38 2.18 -1.60 -7.89
N ASP A 39 2.77 -2.52 -8.63
CA ASP A 39 3.31 -2.23 -9.95
C ASP A 39 2.23 -1.89 -10.97
N GLN A 40 1.00 -2.32 -10.74
CA GLN A 40 -0.13 -2.00 -11.61
C GLN A 40 -0.77 -0.65 -11.30
N LEU A 41 -0.45 -0.05 -10.18
CA LEU A 41 -0.98 1.26 -9.82
C LEU A 41 -0.32 2.36 -10.63
N ALA A 42 -1.04 3.46 -10.83
CA ALA A 42 -0.44 4.67 -11.38
C ALA A 42 0.71 5.11 -10.48
N PRO A 43 1.79 5.70 -11.05
CA PRO A 43 2.97 6.06 -10.25
C PRO A 43 2.67 6.91 -9.02
N HIS A 44 1.77 7.90 -9.13
CA HIS A 44 1.47 8.77 -8.00
C HIS A 44 0.63 8.07 -6.92
N ASP A 45 -0.20 7.09 -7.29
CA ASP A 45 -0.91 6.27 -6.31
C ASP A 45 0.06 5.37 -5.55
N ARG A 46 0.96 4.73 -6.27
CA ARG A 46 2.00 3.90 -5.67
C ARG A 46 2.89 4.70 -4.75
N GLU A 47 3.31 5.89 -5.20
CA GLU A 47 4.17 6.76 -4.42
C GLU A 47 3.56 7.10 -3.06
N ILE A 48 2.29 7.49 -3.04
CA ILE A 48 1.65 7.88 -1.78
C ILE A 48 1.48 6.69 -0.83
N LEU A 49 1.21 5.50 -1.36
CA LEU A 49 1.16 4.29 -0.55
C LEU A 49 2.52 3.92 0.02
N VAL A 50 3.56 4.02 -0.80
CA VAL A 50 4.93 3.73 -0.36
C VAL A 50 5.33 4.71 0.74
N MET A 51 5.15 6.00 0.52
CA MET A 51 5.52 7.02 1.50
C MET A 51 4.78 6.84 2.83
N ARG A 52 3.49 6.60 2.77
CA ARG A 52 2.66 6.53 3.99
C ARG A 52 2.78 5.21 4.72
N ASN A 53 2.74 4.10 3.99
CA ASN A 53 2.61 2.77 4.60
C ASN A 53 3.93 2.03 4.70
N LEU A 54 4.86 2.24 3.79
CA LEU A 54 6.12 1.52 3.76
C LEU A 54 7.27 2.34 4.36
N GLU A 55 7.34 3.62 4.01
CA GLU A 55 8.35 4.53 4.55
C GLU A 55 7.88 5.24 5.82
N ARG A 56 6.60 5.16 6.11
CA ARG A 56 5.98 5.63 7.33
C ARG A 56 6.11 7.14 7.55
N HIS A 57 6.06 7.90 6.47
CA HIS A 57 6.00 9.35 6.57
C HIS A 57 4.65 9.80 7.11
N SER A 58 4.65 10.90 7.83
CA SER A 58 3.40 11.50 8.30
C SER A 58 2.66 12.14 7.12
N VAL A 59 1.36 12.37 7.30
CA VAL A 59 0.56 13.07 6.30
C VAL A 59 1.13 14.46 6.04
N ALA A 60 1.58 15.15 7.08
CA ALA A 60 2.19 16.48 6.95
C ALA A 60 3.47 16.44 6.11
N GLU A 61 4.32 15.44 6.33
CA GLU A 61 5.54 15.27 5.55
C GLU A 61 5.25 15.00 4.08
N ILE A 62 4.28 14.13 3.81
CA ILE A 62 3.87 13.81 2.44
C ILE A 62 3.31 15.05 1.76
N ALA A 63 2.47 15.80 2.46
CA ALA A 63 1.90 17.04 1.93
C ALA A 63 2.99 18.01 1.52
N GLU A 64 3.99 18.16 2.35
CA GLU A 64 5.12 19.04 2.06
C GLU A 64 5.92 18.56 0.84
N VAL A 65 6.25 17.28 0.80
CA VAL A 65 7.04 16.72 -0.30
C VAL A 65 6.30 16.81 -1.64
N LEU A 66 5.00 16.51 -1.63
CA LEU A 66 4.21 16.48 -2.87
C LEU A 66 3.58 17.81 -3.23
N GLY A 67 3.71 18.83 -2.37
CA GLY A 67 3.10 20.12 -2.63
C GLY A 67 1.56 20.09 -2.54
N LEU A 68 1.02 19.26 -1.65
CA LEU A 68 -0.42 19.09 -1.48
C LEU A 68 -0.85 19.53 -0.08
N THR A 69 -2.16 19.71 0.09
CA THR A 69 -2.71 19.88 1.43
C THR A 69 -2.79 18.52 2.12
N GLU A 70 -2.85 18.53 3.44
CA GLU A 70 -3.01 17.28 4.20
C GLU A 70 -4.31 16.58 3.86
N GLY A 71 -5.38 17.34 3.65
CA GLY A 71 -6.65 16.77 3.23
C GLY A 71 -6.55 16.06 1.89
N ALA A 72 -5.84 16.67 0.93
CA ALA A 72 -5.62 16.05 -0.37
C ALA A 72 -4.81 14.76 -0.25
N VAL A 73 -3.80 14.74 0.61
CA VAL A 73 -3.01 13.54 0.87
C VAL A 73 -3.91 12.41 1.38
N LYS A 74 -4.76 12.71 2.36
CA LYS A 74 -5.67 11.72 2.94
C LYS A 74 -6.62 11.15 1.89
N VAL A 75 -7.19 12.01 1.04
CA VAL A 75 -8.10 11.56 -0.01
C VAL A 75 -7.38 10.70 -1.04
N ARG A 76 -6.20 11.12 -1.48
CA ARG A 76 -5.41 10.35 -2.45
C ARG A 76 -4.98 9.01 -1.88
N HIS A 77 -4.58 8.99 -0.61
CA HIS A 77 -4.20 7.75 0.06
C HIS A 77 -5.37 6.78 0.12
N LEU A 78 -6.55 7.25 0.48
CA LEU A 78 -7.74 6.42 0.52
C LEU A 78 -8.10 5.85 -0.87
N ARG A 79 -8.03 6.70 -1.89
CA ARG A 79 -8.29 6.25 -3.26
C ARG A 79 -7.28 5.23 -3.74
N ALA A 80 -6.01 5.44 -3.41
CA ALA A 80 -4.95 4.50 -3.77
C ALA A 80 -5.16 3.15 -3.09
N LEU A 81 -5.54 3.15 -1.81
CA LEU A 81 -5.87 1.92 -1.10
C LEU A 81 -7.04 1.19 -1.74
N ARG A 82 -8.08 1.92 -2.16
CA ARG A 82 -9.23 1.32 -2.81
C ARG A 82 -8.86 0.68 -4.14
N ARG A 83 -8.04 1.36 -4.93
CA ARG A 83 -7.56 0.81 -6.21
C ARG A 83 -6.70 -0.43 -6.00
N LEU A 84 -5.82 -0.38 -5.01
CA LEU A 84 -4.99 -1.52 -4.66
C LEU A 84 -5.86 -2.72 -4.25
N ARG A 85 -6.87 -2.47 -3.43
CA ARG A 85 -7.80 -3.50 -3.00
C ARG A 85 -8.54 -4.12 -4.20
N THR A 86 -8.96 -3.28 -5.14
CA THR A 86 -9.63 -3.74 -6.36
C THR A 86 -8.72 -4.63 -7.18
N ILE A 87 -7.47 -4.22 -7.38
CA ILE A 87 -6.49 -5.01 -8.13
C ILE A 87 -6.28 -6.37 -7.47
N LEU A 88 -6.09 -6.38 -6.16
CA LEU A 88 -5.90 -7.62 -5.41
C LEU A 88 -7.14 -8.51 -5.43
N GLY A 89 -8.32 -7.91 -5.40
CA GLY A 89 -9.58 -8.66 -5.44
C GLY A 89 -9.88 -9.27 -6.79
N GLU A 90 -9.34 -8.71 -7.87
CA GLU A 90 -9.50 -9.23 -9.22
C GLU A 90 -8.54 -10.38 -9.51
N SER A 91 -7.52 -10.55 -8.69
CA SER A 91 -6.59 -11.65 -8.85
C SER A 91 -7.21 -12.92 -8.31
N PRO A 92 -7.30 -13.98 -9.13
CA PRO A 92 -7.84 -15.25 -8.65
C PRO A 92 -6.97 -15.91 -7.60
#